data_75273cddb2fb2f270bd6d3cd5bac2b13
#
_entry.id   75273cddb2fb2f270bd6d3cd5bac2b13
#
_cell.length_a   1.000
_cell.length_b   1.000
_cell.length_c   1.000
_cell.angle_alpha   90.00
_cell.angle_beta   90.00
_cell.angle_gamma   90.00
#
_symmetry.space_group_name_H-M   'P 1'
#
loop_
_entity.id
_entity.type
_entity.pdbx_description
1 polymer ?
#
loop_
_entity_poly.entity_id
_entity_poly.type
_entity_poly.pdbx_seq_one_letter_code
_entity_poly.pdbx_strand_id
1 'polypeptide(L)' 'MSKLSTTEVIKLIGLYRYLLKNGRMTQDLYDTLVGNVTVKHVIGR' A
#
# COMPACT_ATOMS: atom_id res chain seq x y z
N MET A 1 10.04 -0.60 15.88
CA MET A 1 8.81 -0.64 15.10
C MET A 1 8.75 -1.90 14.24
N SER A 2 7.68 -2.63 14.30
CA SER A 2 7.58 -3.87 13.54
C SER A 2 7.20 -3.59 12.09
N LYS A 3 7.58 -4.52 11.22
CA LYS A 3 7.21 -4.43 9.83
C LYS A 3 5.74 -4.83 9.66
N LEU A 4 5.17 -4.45 8.53
CA LEU A 4 3.80 -4.81 8.21
C LEU A 4 3.72 -6.30 7.91
N SER A 5 2.65 -6.94 8.35
CA SER A 5 2.41 -8.34 8.03
C SER A 5 1.86 -8.45 6.60
N THR A 6 1.93 -9.66 6.04
CA THR A 6 1.37 -9.90 4.71
C THR A 6 -0.10 -9.55 4.66
N THR A 7 -0.85 -9.89 5.71
CA THR A 7 -2.28 -9.57 5.77
C THR A 7 -2.51 -8.07 5.72
N GLU A 8 -1.72 -7.30 6.46
CA GLU A 8 -1.85 -5.85 6.47
C GLU A 8 -1.50 -5.25 5.12
N VAL A 9 -0.47 -5.78 4.47
CA VAL A 9 -0.08 -5.31 3.13
C VAL A 9 -1.23 -5.54 2.15
N ILE A 10 -1.83 -6.71 2.18
CA ILE A 10 -2.94 -7.03 1.29
C ILE A 10 -4.11 -6.09 1.53
N LYS A 11 -4.43 -5.83 2.79
CA LYS A 11 -5.52 -4.92 3.14
C LYS A 11 -5.26 -3.50 2.64
N LEU A 12 -4.06 -3.00 2.85
CA LEU A 12 -3.70 -1.65 2.44
C LEU A 12 -3.73 -1.49 0.93
N ILE A 13 -3.14 -2.45 0.22
CA ILE A 13 -3.14 -2.40 -1.24
C ILE A 13 -4.56 -2.50 -1.78
N GLY A 14 -5.38 -3.35 -1.18
CA GLY A 14 -6.78 -3.46 -1.56
C GLY A 14 -7.54 -2.14 -1.39
N LEU A 15 -7.28 -1.45 -0.27
CA LEU A 15 -7.89 -0.16 -0.03
C LEU A 15 -7.45 0.88 -1.07
N TYR A 16 -6.14 0.92 -1.35
CA TYR A 16 -5.62 1.85 -2.33
C TYR A 16 -6.19 1.60 -3.72
N ARG A 17 -6.29 0.33 -4.11
CA ARG A 17 -6.89 -0.02 -5.40
C ARG A 17 -8.35 0.43 -5.47
N TYR A 18 -9.07 0.26 -4.38
CA TYR A 18 -10.45 0.70 -4.31
C TYR A 18 -10.55 2.21 -4.53
N LEU A 19 -9.70 2.97 -3.85
CA LEU A 19 -9.68 4.42 -3.98
C LEU A 19 -9.31 4.84 -5.40
N LEU A 20 -8.32 4.17 -5.99
CA LEU A 20 -7.91 4.48 -7.35
C LEU A 20 -9.05 4.22 -8.35
N LYS A 21 -9.72 3.09 -8.18
CA LYS A 21 -10.81 2.71 -9.07
C LYS A 21 -11.97 3.68 -8.98
N ASN A 22 -12.18 4.27 -7.82
CA ASN A 22 -13.28 5.23 -7.61
C ASN A 22 -12.87 6.67 -7.92
N GLY A 23 -11.67 6.86 -8.47
CA GLY A 23 -11.21 8.20 -8.84
C GLY A 23 -10.84 9.08 -7.66
N ARG A 24 -10.64 8.49 -6.50
CA ARG A 24 -10.26 9.24 -5.29
C ARG A 24 -8.76 9.29 -5.08
N MET A 25 -8.01 8.65 -5.95
CA MET A 25 -6.57 8.58 -5.86
C MET A 25 -5.99 8.60 -7.27
N THR A 26 -4.84 9.26 -7.44
CA THR A 26 -4.16 9.27 -8.73
C THR A 26 -3.26 8.04 -8.86
N GLN A 27 -2.93 7.67 -10.11
CA GLN A 27 -2.03 6.56 -10.36
C GLN A 27 -0.67 6.79 -9.69
N ASP A 28 -0.16 8.02 -9.77
CA ASP A 28 1.13 8.35 -9.16
C ASP A 28 1.10 8.14 -7.66
N LEU A 29 0.04 8.59 -7.02
CA LEU A 29 -0.10 8.41 -5.58
C LEU A 29 -0.24 6.95 -5.22
N TYR A 30 -1.02 6.21 -6.00
CA TYR A 30 -1.19 4.77 -5.80
C TYR A 30 0.17 4.06 -5.86
N ASP A 31 0.94 4.34 -6.90
CA ASP A 31 2.25 3.71 -7.07
C ASP A 31 3.18 4.04 -5.90
N THR A 32 3.18 5.29 -5.45
CA THR A 32 4.01 5.71 -4.33
C THR A 32 3.62 4.99 -3.05
N LEU A 33 2.32 4.93 -2.76
CA LEU A 33 1.85 4.30 -1.53
C LEU A 33 2.10 2.79 -1.55
N VAL A 34 1.85 2.13 -2.67
CA VAL A 34 2.10 0.70 -2.79
C VAL A 34 3.59 0.41 -2.64
N GLY A 35 4.45 1.25 -3.24
CA GLY A 35 5.88 1.11 -3.08
C GLY A 35 6.32 1.23 -1.63
N ASN A 36 5.79 2.23 -0.92
CA ASN A 36 6.12 2.43 0.49
C ASN A 36 5.68 1.25 1.34
N VAL A 37 4.47 0.74 1.10
CA VAL A 37 3.96 -0.41 1.84
C VAL A 37 4.82 -1.65 1.59
N THR A 38 5.22 -1.86 0.33
CA THR A 38 6.06 -2.99 -0.03
C THR A 38 7.43 -2.90 0.67
N VAL A 39 8.03 -1.71 0.69
CA VAL A 39 9.31 -1.52 1.36
C VAL A 39 9.18 -1.82 2.84
N LYS A 40 8.14 -1.33 3.49
CA LYS A 40 7.93 -1.58 4.92
C LYS A 40 7.71 -3.06 5.20
N HIS A 41 7.09 -3.77 4.26
CA HIS A 41 6.87 -5.21 4.42
C HIS A 41 8.17 -6.00 4.29
N VAL A 42 8.98 -5.65 3.29
CA VAL A 42 10.20 -6.40 2.98
C VAL A 42 11.34 -6.04 3.94
N ILE A 43 11.59 -4.75 4.11
CA ILE A 43 12.68 -4.27 4.95
C ILE A 43 12.25 -4.22 6.40
N GLY A 44 11.18 -3.55 6.66
CA GLY A 44 10.40 -3.59 7.89
C GLY A 44 11.16 -3.55 9.20
N ARG A 45 11.75 -2.48 9.54
CA ARG A 45 12.41 -2.38 10.83
C ARG A 45 11.65 -1.52 11.79
#